data_22a875058f9ce3198e5f7028ad1a3469
#
_entry.id   22a875058f9ce3198e5f7028ad1a3469
#
_cell.length_a   1.000
_cell.length_b   1.000
_cell.length_c   1.000
_cell.angle_alpha   90.00
_cell.angle_beta   90.00
_cell.angle_gamma   90.00
#
_symmetry.space_group_name_H-M   'P 1'
#
loop_
_entity.id
_entity.type
_entity.pdbx_description
1 polymer ?
#
loop_
_entity_poly.entity_id
_entity_poly.type
_entity_poly.pdbx_seq_one_letter_code
_entity_poly.pdbx_strand_id
1 'polypeptide(L)'
;MKLAIVAYPTLDEVDRQRIESFRTKHDPQSSRLGVHFTLVFPVDAAPGELEPDLELAARTIQPIAFELWSTHVVRDVVGSDALIFLVPSVGGPQIEALHDSLYAGVLRPLLRSEIPFVPHMTVGAASDLQLAERLAQELDVSSRGVRGMVAKMDLVDVGTHGVRSIKTYAFGTPL
;
A
#
# COMPACT_ATOMS: atom_id res chain seq x y z
N MET A 1 -12.11 -9.39 -14.02
CA MET A 1 -10.72 -9.61 -13.55
C MET A 1 -10.61 -8.91 -12.21
N LYS A 2 -9.88 -9.46 -11.25
CA LYS A 2 -9.75 -8.83 -9.94
C LYS A 2 -8.56 -7.89 -9.95
N LEU A 3 -8.81 -6.59 -9.98
CA LEU A 3 -7.81 -5.54 -10.14
C LEU A 3 -7.63 -4.77 -8.84
N ALA A 4 -6.39 -4.39 -8.53
CA ALA A 4 -6.07 -3.45 -7.46
C ALA A 4 -5.11 -2.38 -7.98
N ILE A 5 -5.00 -1.27 -7.24
CA ILE A 5 -4.02 -0.24 -7.50
C ILE A 5 -3.11 -0.15 -6.29
N VAL A 6 -1.83 -0.35 -6.53
CA VAL A 6 -0.81 -0.34 -5.47
C VAL A 6 0.31 0.63 -5.83
N ALA A 7 0.99 1.16 -4.83
CA ALA A 7 2.18 1.96 -5.02
C ALA A 7 3.36 1.27 -4.32
N TYR A 8 4.37 0.88 -5.11
CA TYR A 8 5.64 0.38 -4.59
C TYR A 8 6.57 1.55 -4.34
N PRO A 9 6.85 1.90 -3.09
CA PRO A 9 7.70 3.05 -2.79
C PRO A 9 9.17 2.76 -3.10
N THR A 10 9.91 3.81 -3.44
CA THR A 10 11.36 3.78 -3.37
C THR A 10 11.79 4.04 -1.93
N LEU A 11 12.57 3.15 -1.35
CA LEU A 11 13.15 3.22 -0.02
C LEU A 11 14.68 3.22 -0.12
N ASP A 12 15.34 3.73 0.92
CA ASP A 12 16.76 3.44 1.14
C ASP A 12 16.98 1.92 1.17
N GLU A 13 18.10 1.46 0.61
CA GLU A 13 18.36 0.03 0.46
C GLU A 13 18.44 -0.71 1.80
N VAL A 14 19.00 -0.07 2.83
CA VAL A 14 19.10 -0.65 4.18
C VAL A 14 17.71 -0.81 4.79
N ASP A 15 16.85 0.20 4.64
CA ASP A 15 15.48 0.15 5.15
C ASP A 15 14.63 -0.84 4.36
N ARG A 16 14.79 -0.88 3.04
CA ARG A 16 14.13 -1.88 2.19
C ARG A 16 14.47 -3.30 2.62
N GLN A 17 15.76 -3.61 2.79
CA GLN A 17 16.21 -4.94 3.21
C GLN A 17 15.70 -5.29 4.61
N ARG A 18 15.70 -4.34 5.55
CA ARG A 18 15.19 -4.55 6.90
C ARG A 18 13.69 -4.89 6.90
N ILE A 19 12.89 -4.11 6.17
CA ILE A 19 11.44 -4.32 6.06
C ILE A 19 11.14 -5.64 5.36
N GLU A 20 11.77 -5.92 4.21
CA GLU A 20 11.52 -7.17 3.48
C GLU A 20 12.01 -8.41 4.24
N SER A 21 13.09 -8.32 4.99
CA SER A 21 13.55 -9.41 5.87
C SER A 21 12.54 -9.69 6.99
N PHE A 22 11.93 -8.65 7.56
CA PHE A 22 10.87 -8.79 8.55
C PHE A 22 9.61 -9.39 7.90
N ARG A 23 9.19 -8.89 6.74
CA ARG A 23 8.05 -9.40 5.99
C ARG A 23 8.19 -10.87 5.63
N THR A 24 9.36 -11.28 5.17
CA THR A 24 9.62 -12.69 4.82
C THR A 24 9.33 -13.65 5.98
N LYS A 25 9.51 -13.20 7.21
CA LYS A 25 9.27 -14.01 8.42
C LYS A 25 7.83 -13.92 8.93
N HIS A 26 7.17 -12.78 8.74
CA HIS A 26 5.94 -12.45 9.47
C HIS A 26 4.77 -12.02 8.57
N ASP A 27 4.97 -11.86 7.26
CA ASP A 27 3.90 -11.50 6.32
C ASP A 27 3.65 -12.64 5.33
N PRO A 28 2.50 -13.34 5.41
CA PRO A 28 2.15 -14.40 4.47
C PRO A 28 2.08 -13.96 3.00
N GLN A 29 1.95 -12.65 2.75
CA GLN A 29 1.88 -12.09 1.40
C GLN A 29 3.26 -11.70 0.84
N SER A 30 4.32 -11.78 1.63
CA SER A 30 5.66 -11.32 1.24
C SER A 30 6.22 -11.97 -0.03
N SER A 31 5.88 -13.24 -0.29
CA SER A 31 6.28 -13.96 -1.50
C SER A 31 5.47 -13.59 -2.75
N ARG A 32 4.32 -12.92 -2.59
CA ARG A 32 3.39 -12.59 -3.68
C ARG A 32 3.56 -11.17 -4.18
N LEU A 33 3.95 -10.27 -3.28
CA LEU A 33 4.06 -8.86 -3.61
C LEU A 33 5.02 -8.15 -2.64
N GLY A 34 5.87 -7.24 -3.14
CA GLY A 34 6.78 -6.43 -2.35
C GLY A 34 6.06 -5.47 -1.40
N VAL A 35 6.80 -4.79 -0.54
CA VAL A 35 6.22 -3.76 0.33
C VAL A 35 5.56 -2.66 -0.49
N HIS A 36 4.35 -2.28 -0.16
CA HIS A 36 3.51 -1.37 -0.96
C HIS A 36 2.46 -0.65 -0.11
N PHE A 37 1.94 0.45 -0.65
CA PHE A 37 0.66 1.03 -0.25
C PHE A 37 -0.43 0.49 -1.16
N THR A 38 -1.55 0.04 -0.61
CA THR A 38 -2.75 -0.28 -1.39
C THR A 38 -3.57 0.99 -1.53
N LEU A 39 -3.69 1.50 -2.75
CA LEU A 39 -4.46 2.71 -3.07
C LEU A 39 -5.93 2.38 -3.40
N VAL A 40 -6.17 1.27 -4.09
CA VAL A 40 -7.50 0.74 -4.38
C VAL A 40 -7.51 -0.75 -4.07
N PHE A 41 -8.41 -1.17 -3.18
CA PHE A 41 -8.59 -2.57 -2.85
C PHE A 41 -9.09 -3.38 -4.05
N PRO A 42 -8.88 -4.71 -4.07
CA PRO A 42 -9.29 -5.54 -5.20
C PRO A 42 -10.76 -5.37 -5.58
N VAL A 43 -11.01 -4.96 -6.82
CA VAL A 43 -12.32 -4.76 -7.43
C VAL A 43 -12.46 -5.61 -8.69
N ASP A 44 -13.70 -5.96 -9.04
CA ASP A 44 -13.97 -6.63 -10.32
C ASP A 44 -14.20 -5.56 -11.40
N ALA A 45 -13.24 -5.45 -12.33
CA ALA A 45 -13.24 -4.48 -13.41
C ALA A 45 -12.44 -5.00 -14.62
N ALA A 46 -12.56 -4.31 -15.77
CA ALA A 46 -11.65 -4.48 -16.89
C ALA A 46 -10.55 -3.40 -16.88
N PRO A 47 -9.29 -3.70 -17.23
CA PRO A 47 -8.21 -2.71 -17.22
C PRO A 47 -8.53 -1.44 -18.00
N GLY A 48 -9.09 -1.57 -19.20
CA GLY A 48 -9.42 -0.42 -20.05
C GLY A 48 -10.47 0.52 -19.48
N GLU A 49 -11.27 0.09 -18.51
CA GLU A 49 -12.25 0.94 -17.82
C GLU A 49 -11.55 1.87 -16.80
N LEU A 50 -10.43 1.44 -16.23
CA LEU A 50 -9.70 2.17 -15.19
C LEU A 50 -8.59 3.06 -15.76
N GLU A 51 -8.00 2.68 -16.90
CA GLU A 51 -6.82 3.34 -17.46
C GLU A 51 -6.95 4.85 -17.65
N PRO A 52 -8.07 5.41 -18.16
CA PRO A 52 -8.20 6.86 -18.35
C PRO A 52 -8.11 7.64 -17.02
N ASP A 53 -8.75 7.16 -15.98
CA ASP A 53 -8.73 7.79 -14.65
C ASP A 53 -7.35 7.67 -14.00
N LEU A 54 -6.67 6.53 -14.17
CA LEU A 54 -5.30 6.32 -13.67
C LEU A 54 -4.29 7.22 -14.36
N GLU A 55 -4.42 7.39 -15.68
CA GLU A 55 -3.56 8.31 -16.45
C GLU A 55 -3.77 9.75 -15.99
N LEU A 56 -5.02 10.17 -15.81
CA LEU A 56 -5.33 11.51 -15.33
C LEU A 56 -4.77 11.74 -13.92
N ALA A 57 -5.00 10.82 -12.99
CA ALA A 57 -4.48 10.91 -11.62
C ALA A 57 -2.94 10.99 -11.62
N ALA A 58 -2.26 10.13 -12.38
CA ALA A 58 -0.80 10.12 -12.46
C ALA A 58 -0.19 11.43 -13.00
N ARG A 59 -0.86 12.08 -13.94
CA ARG A 59 -0.41 13.36 -14.50
C ARG A 59 -0.57 14.54 -13.55
N THR A 60 -1.60 14.50 -12.70
CA THR A 60 -1.94 15.61 -11.80
C THR A 60 -1.19 15.57 -10.49
N ILE A 61 -0.76 14.40 -10.03
CA ILE A 61 -0.04 14.24 -8.78
C ILE A 61 1.47 14.32 -8.96
N GLN A 62 2.15 14.94 -8.00
CA GLN A 62 3.60 14.93 -7.92
C GLN A 62 4.09 13.75 -7.07
N PRO A 63 5.35 13.30 -7.21
CA PRO A 63 5.93 12.31 -6.31
C PRO A 63 5.75 12.71 -4.84
N ILE A 64 5.32 11.75 -4.01
CA ILE A 64 4.98 11.96 -2.60
C ILE A 64 6.13 11.44 -1.73
N ALA A 65 6.85 12.34 -1.07
CA ALA A 65 7.79 11.97 -0.02
C ALA A 65 7.03 11.57 1.25
N PHE A 66 7.49 10.53 1.95
CA PHE A 66 6.89 10.09 3.20
C PHE A 66 7.93 9.67 4.24
N GLU A 67 7.52 9.70 5.51
CA GLU A 67 8.31 9.18 6.62
C GLU A 67 7.45 8.28 7.51
N LEU A 68 8.03 7.19 7.99
CA LEU A 68 7.43 6.21 8.89
C LEU A 68 8.24 6.17 10.18
N TRP A 69 7.59 6.43 11.31
CA TRP A 69 8.24 6.46 12.62
C TRP A 69 7.60 5.51 13.63
N SER A 70 6.54 4.82 13.24
CA SER A 70 5.83 3.91 14.12
C SER A 70 5.22 2.72 13.40
N THR A 71 5.10 1.63 14.12
CA THR A 71 4.28 0.49 13.78
C THR A 71 2.91 0.62 14.45
N HIS A 72 1.86 0.19 13.76
CA HIS A 72 0.51 0.12 14.29
C HIS A 72 0.00 -1.32 14.17
N VAL A 73 -0.51 -1.83 15.27
CA VAL A 73 -1.16 -3.15 15.28
C VAL A 73 -2.66 -2.95 15.21
N VAL A 74 -3.28 -3.61 14.24
CA VAL A 74 -4.72 -3.53 14.02
C VAL A 74 -5.30 -4.94 13.88
N ARG A 75 -6.57 -5.11 14.25
CA ARG A 75 -7.29 -6.34 13.94
C ARG A 75 -7.70 -6.34 12.48
N ASP A 76 -7.45 -7.44 11.78
CA ASP A 76 -7.93 -7.58 10.42
C ASP A 76 -9.46 -7.52 10.38
N VAL A 77 -9.99 -6.61 9.57
CA VAL A 77 -11.45 -6.42 9.42
C VAL A 77 -12.10 -7.49 8.53
N VAL A 78 -11.30 -8.24 7.79
CA VAL A 78 -11.73 -9.28 6.84
C VAL A 78 -11.40 -10.68 7.35
N GLY A 79 -10.30 -10.82 8.06
CA GLY A 79 -9.80 -12.08 8.61
C GLY A 79 -9.89 -12.15 10.13
N SER A 80 -9.23 -13.15 10.70
CA SER A 80 -9.13 -13.36 12.16
C SER A 80 -7.80 -12.88 12.74
N ASP A 81 -6.85 -12.48 11.88
CA ASP A 81 -5.49 -12.15 12.26
C ASP A 81 -5.38 -10.72 12.81
N ALA A 82 -4.26 -10.45 13.47
CA ALA A 82 -3.80 -9.11 13.77
C ALA A 82 -2.73 -8.71 12.74
N LEU A 83 -2.84 -7.52 12.17
CA LEU A 83 -1.94 -7.01 11.15
C LEU A 83 -0.99 -5.98 11.75
N ILE A 84 0.24 -5.96 11.24
CA ILE A 84 1.26 -4.97 11.61
C ILE A 84 1.45 -4.02 10.42
N PHE A 85 1.15 -2.75 10.65
CA PHE A 85 1.24 -1.68 9.67
C PHE A 85 2.38 -0.72 9.97
N LEU A 86 3.04 -0.24 8.93
CA LEU A 86 3.81 1.00 8.95
C LEU A 86 2.92 2.13 8.43
N VAL A 87 2.71 3.15 9.24
CA VAL A 87 1.82 4.28 8.93
C VAL A 87 2.64 5.55 8.77
N PRO A 88 2.46 6.32 7.67
CA PRO A 88 3.18 7.55 7.45
C PRO A 88 2.83 8.64 8.48
N SER A 89 3.83 9.21 9.12
CA SER A 89 3.71 10.44 9.92
C SER A 89 3.89 11.70 9.06
N VAL A 90 4.57 11.57 7.91
CA VAL A 90 4.71 12.58 6.86
C VAL A 90 4.27 11.95 5.55
N GLY A 91 3.59 12.69 4.69
CA GLY A 91 3.11 12.22 3.38
C GLY A 91 1.78 11.45 3.41
N GLY A 92 1.27 11.09 4.59
CA GLY A 92 0.00 10.40 4.74
C GLY A 92 -1.18 11.11 4.07
N PRO A 93 -1.43 12.41 4.36
CA PRO A 93 -2.52 13.16 3.73
C PRO A 93 -2.43 13.22 2.19
N GLN A 94 -1.22 13.23 1.62
CA GLN A 94 -1.03 13.22 0.17
C GLN A 94 -1.36 11.85 -0.44
N ILE A 95 -1.01 10.74 0.25
CA ILE A 95 -1.39 9.39 -0.18
C ILE A 95 -2.91 9.19 -0.06
N GLU A 96 -3.54 9.74 0.99
CA GLU A 96 -5.00 9.74 1.15
C GLU A 96 -5.68 10.54 0.02
N ALA A 97 -5.19 11.73 -0.31
CA ALA A 97 -5.69 12.52 -1.41
C ALA A 97 -5.56 11.82 -2.77
N LEU A 98 -4.48 11.04 -2.98
CA LEU A 98 -4.35 10.19 -4.14
C LEU A 98 -5.41 9.09 -4.17
N HIS A 99 -5.62 8.37 -3.05
CA HIS A 99 -6.70 7.39 -2.91
C HIS A 99 -8.05 8.01 -3.27
N ASP A 100 -8.40 9.16 -2.69
CA ASP A 100 -9.67 9.85 -2.93
C ASP A 100 -9.85 10.23 -4.40
N SER A 101 -8.77 10.70 -5.05
CA SER A 101 -8.79 11.05 -6.47
C SER A 101 -9.08 9.85 -7.37
N LEU A 102 -8.57 8.67 -7.03
CA LEU A 102 -8.82 7.43 -7.76
C LEU A 102 -10.29 6.98 -7.63
N TYR A 103 -10.92 7.26 -6.50
CA TYR A 103 -12.35 6.98 -6.29
C TYR A 103 -13.28 8.12 -6.71
N ALA A 104 -12.77 9.19 -7.33
CA ALA A 104 -13.61 10.26 -7.88
C ALA A 104 -14.29 9.90 -9.21
N GLY A 105 -13.74 8.92 -9.97
CA GLY A 105 -14.19 8.49 -11.30
C GLY A 105 -15.00 7.19 -11.28
N VAL A 106 -14.66 6.31 -12.19
CA VAL A 106 -15.36 5.00 -12.41
C VAL A 106 -15.33 4.09 -11.19
N LEU A 107 -14.36 4.24 -10.30
CA LEU A 107 -14.24 3.47 -9.05
C LEU A 107 -15.17 3.95 -7.93
N ARG A 108 -15.82 5.12 -8.06
CA ARG A 108 -16.65 5.69 -7.00
C ARG A 108 -17.73 4.75 -6.45
N PRO A 109 -18.47 3.98 -7.25
CA PRO A 109 -19.47 3.03 -6.75
C PRO A 109 -18.86 1.83 -5.98
N LEU A 110 -17.55 1.63 -6.10
CA LEU A 110 -16.82 0.51 -5.49
C LEU A 110 -16.07 0.92 -4.22
N LEU A 111 -16.17 2.18 -3.80
CA LEU A 111 -15.57 2.66 -2.56
C LEU A 111 -16.23 1.97 -1.35
N ARG A 112 -15.42 1.36 -0.52
CA ARG A 112 -15.83 0.71 0.73
C ARG A 112 -15.89 1.74 1.85
N SER A 113 -16.94 2.57 1.84
CA SER A 113 -17.10 3.70 2.77
C SER A 113 -17.23 3.27 4.24
N GLU A 114 -17.55 2.00 4.50
CA GLU A 114 -17.60 1.41 5.85
C GLU A 114 -16.20 1.16 6.45
N ILE A 115 -15.14 1.20 5.63
CA ILE A 115 -13.76 1.02 6.07
C ILE A 115 -13.02 2.34 5.83
N PRO A 116 -12.68 3.11 6.88
CA PRO A 116 -11.88 4.31 6.72
C PRO A 116 -10.53 3.98 6.07
N PHE A 117 -10.16 4.74 5.04
CA PHE A 117 -8.85 4.59 4.43
C PHE A 117 -7.77 5.17 5.35
N VAL A 118 -6.80 4.37 5.68
CA VAL A 118 -5.57 4.79 6.39
C VAL A 118 -4.39 4.37 5.52
N PRO A 119 -3.58 5.31 5.02
CA PRO A 119 -2.38 4.96 4.27
C PRO A 119 -1.45 4.11 5.12
N HIS A 120 -1.08 2.92 4.64
CA HIS A 120 -0.20 2.02 5.37
C HIS A 120 0.51 1.04 4.44
N MET A 121 1.62 0.50 4.92
CA MET A 121 2.26 -0.68 4.35
C MET A 121 2.12 -1.84 5.35
N THR A 122 1.52 -2.95 4.94
CA THR A 122 1.47 -4.16 5.75
C THR A 122 2.82 -4.83 5.77
N VAL A 123 3.34 -5.10 6.97
CA VAL A 123 4.66 -5.72 7.15
C VAL A 123 4.61 -7.04 7.90
N GLY A 124 3.47 -7.39 8.51
CA GLY A 124 3.32 -8.66 9.20
C GLY A 124 1.86 -8.97 9.56
N ALA A 125 1.64 -10.23 9.91
CA ALA A 125 0.39 -10.73 10.46
C ALA A 125 0.69 -11.70 11.61
N ALA A 126 -0.21 -11.79 12.59
CA ALA A 126 -0.11 -12.71 13.70
C ALA A 126 -1.49 -13.21 14.10
N SER A 127 -1.56 -14.36 14.78
CA SER A 127 -2.81 -14.98 15.20
C SER A 127 -3.61 -14.16 16.22
N ASP A 128 -2.92 -13.25 16.93
CA ASP A 128 -3.54 -12.39 17.94
C ASP A 128 -2.78 -11.07 18.12
N LEU A 129 -3.46 -10.09 18.76
CA LEU A 129 -2.92 -8.76 18.98
C LEU A 129 -1.64 -8.75 19.83
N GLN A 130 -1.57 -9.58 20.86
CA GLN A 130 -0.44 -9.60 21.78
C GLN A 130 0.85 -10.09 21.07
N LEU A 131 0.72 -11.11 20.21
CA LEU A 131 1.83 -11.56 19.39
C LEU A 131 2.23 -10.49 18.37
N ALA A 132 1.25 -9.86 17.71
CA ALA A 132 1.51 -8.78 16.75
C ALA A 132 2.25 -7.60 17.40
N GLU A 133 1.88 -7.21 18.61
CA GLU A 133 2.56 -6.13 19.37
C GLU A 133 4.02 -6.48 19.68
N ARG A 134 4.30 -7.71 20.09
CA ARG A 134 5.69 -8.17 20.30
C ARG A 134 6.50 -8.13 19.02
N LEU A 135 5.96 -8.65 17.92
CA LEU A 135 6.63 -8.65 16.61
C LEU A 135 6.84 -7.21 16.10
N ALA A 136 5.87 -6.32 16.28
CA ALA A 136 5.98 -4.92 15.89
C ALA A 136 7.16 -4.20 16.57
N GLN A 137 7.45 -4.56 17.83
CA GLN A 137 8.60 -4.02 18.56
C GLN A 137 9.95 -4.49 17.99
N GLU A 138 10.01 -5.67 17.38
CA GLU A 138 11.23 -6.18 16.75
C GLU A 138 11.64 -5.39 15.50
N LEU A 139 10.66 -4.79 14.79
CA LEU A 139 10.94 -4.02 13.59
C LEU A 139 11.58 -2.66 13.90
N ASP A 140 11.33 -2.11 15.07
CA ASP A 140 11.84 -0.81 15.59
C ASP A 140 12.15 0.25 14.53
N VAL A 141 11.12 0.90 14.02
CA VAL A 141 11.27 2.04 13.11
C VAL A 141 11.39 3.37 13.84
N SER A 142 11.12 3.39 15.14
CA SER A 142 11.07 4.61 15.96
C SER A 142 12.43 5.24 16.19
N SER A 143 13.50 4.44 16.26
CA SER A 143 14.86 4.91 16.56
C SER A 143 15.51 5.63 15.38
N ARG A 144 15.15 5.27 14.15
CA ARG A 144 15.80 5.78 12.93
C ARG A 144 14.83 6.41 11.93
N GLY A 145 13.58 5.98 11.96
CA GLY A 145 12.59 6.29 10.92
C GLY A 145 12.90 5.58 9.60
N VAL A 146 11.93 5.54 8.73
CA VAL A 146 12.08 5.09 7.34
C VAL A 146 11.60 6.21 6.43
N ARG A 147 12.41 6.56 5.45
CA ARG A 147 12.06 7.58 4.45
C ARG A 147 11.90 6.94 3.09
N GLY A 148 10.95 7.45 2.34
CA GLY A 148 10.70 6.96 1.00
C GLY A 148 9.96 7.95 0.11
N MET A 149 9.74 7.49 -1.12
CA MET A 149 9.06 8.24 -2.17
C MET A 149 8.06 7.35 -2.88
N VAL A 150 6.84 7.79 -3.00
CA VAL A 150 5.86 7.23 -3.93
C VAL A 150 5.89 8.08 -5.21
N ALA A 151 6.47 7.55 -6.29
CA ALA A 151 6.63 8.25 -7.56
C ALA A 151 5.84 7.61 -8.71
N LYS A 152 5.14 6.52 -8.43
CA LYS A 152 4.33 5.77 -9.41
C LYS A 152 3.29 4.92 -8.70
N MET A 153 2.29 4.48 -9.45
CA MET A 153 1.34 3.46 -9.05
C MET A 153 1.23 2.38 -10.12
N ASP A 154 0.88 1.18 -9.72
CA ASP A 154 0.72 0.02 -10.59
C ASP A 154 -0.72 -0.46 -10.55
N LEU A 155 -1.31 -0.65 -11.73
CA LEU A 155 -2.52 -1.46 -11.91
C LEU A 155 -2.10 -2.92 -11.90
N VAL A 156 -2.61 -3.70 -10.96
CA VAL A 156 -2.25 -5.09 -10.78
C VAL A 156 -3.44 -6.02 -10.87
N ASP A 157 -3.22 -7.20 -11.45
CA ASP A 157 -4.15 -8.33 -11.42
C ASP A 157 -3.89 -9.16 -10.16
N VAL A 158 -4.91 -9.27 -9.31
CA VAL A 158 -4.86 -10.06 -8.07
C VAL A 158 -5.49 -11.42 -8.33
N GLY A 159 -4.80 -12.23 -9.12
CA GLY A 159 -5.24 -13.58 -9.48
C GLY A 159 -4.96 -14.62 -8.39
N THR A 160 -5.49 -15.82 -8.60
CA THR A 160 -5.29 -16.98 -7.71
C THR A 160 -3.83 -17.43 -7.61
N HIS A 161 -3.03 -17.15 -8.65
CA HIS A 161 -1.63 -17.55 -8.73
C HIS A 161 -0.63 -16.47 -8.34
N GLY A 162 -1.08 -15.36 -7.82
CA GLY A 162 -0.23 -14.25 -7.38
C GLY A 162 -0.72 -12.89 -7.86
N VAL A 163 0.11 -11.88 -7.66
CA VAL A 163 -0.14 -10.51 -8.10
C VAL A 163 0.76 -10.21 -9.30
N ARG A 164 0.17 -9.70 -10.39
CA ARG A 164 0.89 -9.38 -11.62
C ARG A 164 0.63 -7.94 -12.02
N SER A 165 1.68 -7.15 -12.21
CA SER A 165 1.56 -5.80 -12.76
C SER A 165 1.07 -5.87 -14.22
N ILE A 166 0.04 -5.07 -14.52
CA ILE A 166 -0.51 -4.89 -15.86
C ILE A 166 0.12 -3.65 -16.48
N LYS A 167 0.10 -2.52 -15.77
CA LYS A 167 0.61 -1.25 -16.24
C LYS A 167 1.07 -0.37 -15.08
N THR A 168 2.16 0.36 -15.30
CA THR A 168 2.71 1.32 -14.34
C THR A 168 2.45 2.74 -14.82
N TYR A 169 2.07 3.63 -13.90
CA TYR A 169 1.79 5.04 -14.13
C TYR A 169 2.74 5.89 -13.28
N ALA A 170 3.72 6.53 -13.92
CA ALA A 170 4.65 7.44 -13.26
C ALA A 170 3.96 8.78 -12.96
N PHE A 171 4.26 9.38 -11.80
CA PHE A 171 3.70 10.66 -11.39
C PHE A 171 4.42 11.86 -12.01
N GLY A 172 3.67 12.95 -12.23
CA GLY A 172 4.22 14.20 -12.73
C GLY A 172 4.77 14.15 -14.15
N THR A 173 4.42 13.13 -14.96
CA THR A 173 4.88 13.04 -16.34
C THR A 173 3.96 13.89 -17.24
N PRO A 174 4.47 14.98 -17.87
CA PRO A 174 3.71 15.71 -18.89
C PRO A 174 3.36 14.80 -20.08
N LEU A 175 2.32 15.21 -20.83
CA LEU A 175 1.99 14.61 -22.13
C LEU A 175 3.15 14.77 -23.14
#